data_e14d0338c94eba2542b30b9a3348780c
#
_entry.id   e14d0338c94eba2542b30b9a3348780c
#
_cell.length_a   1.000
_cell.length_b   1.000
_cell.length_c   1.000
_cell.angle_alpha   90.00
_cell.angle_beta   90.00
_cell.angle_gamma   90.00
#
_symmetry.space_group_name_H-M   'P 1'
#
loop_
_entity.id
_entity.type
_entity.pdbx_description
1 polymer ?
#
loop_
_entity_poly.entity_id
_entity_poly.type
_entity_poly.pdbx_seq_one_letter_code
_entity_poly.pdbx_strand_id
1 'polypeptide(L)'
;NIKWKKLDYFEPYYFFVPKDFKANEEYEKGFKIDDVFSVSNSGAKTDRDSLFIDMDKNTLEGRALRLLSGDYDEKFKQKYRVINSGSYKLSKKLKNRIFDHNFIQPIQYRLFDYRWIYYDPNLISRPGQKVFKHIVSKENLALLTCRQQSTFDFQHVFLTKILVDICTVSMQTKETGYAFPLFLYFKDGSRATNLNMEIVAEIEKIVGKVSPEDIFDYIYAVLHSPNYRN
;
A
#
# COMPACT_ATOMS: atom_id res chain seq x y z
N ASN A 1 -2.07 32.49 -32.97
CA ASN A 1 -0.93 31.69 -33.40
C ASN A 1 -0.59 30.68 -32.31
N ILE A 2 -0.76 29.40 -32.60
CA ILE A 2 -0.33 28.32 -31.71
C ILE A 2 1.19 28.17 -31.86
N LYS A 3 1.91 28.33 -30.74
CA LYS A 3 3.36 28.09 -30.72
C LYS A 3 3.60 26.60 -30.52
N TRP A 4 4.10 25.93 -31.53
CA TRP A 4 4.52 24.54 -31.44
C TRP A 4 5.93 24.46 -30.85
N LYS A 5 6.17 23.47 -29.96
CA LYS A 5 7.50 23.10 -29.46
C LYS A 5 7.80 21.70 -29.96
N LYS A 6 8.95 21.53 -30.63
CA LYS A 6 9.45 20.19 -30.97
C LYS A 6 9.87 19.52 -29.66
N LEU A 7 9.43 18.30 -29.45
CA LEU A 7 9.85 17.45 -28.35
C LEU A 7 10.87 16.45 -28.88
N ASP A 8 11.93 16.25 -28.14
CA ASP A 8 12.82 15.13 -28.36
C ASP A 8 12.15 13.87 -27.83
N TYR A 9 12.13 12.81 -28.62
CA TYR A 9 11.62 11.54 -28.16
C TYR A 9 12.72 10.77 -27.45
N PHE A 10 12.34 9.98 -26.45
CA PHE A 10 13.24 9.16 -25.65
C PHE A 10 12.61 7.77 -25.46
N GLU A 11 13.25 6.74 -25.95
CA GLU A 11 12.80 5.36 -25.75
C GLU A 11 13.12 4.89 -24.32
N PRO A 12 12.25 4.08 -23.72
CA PRO A 12 10.98 3.54 -24.25
C PRO A 12 9.75 4.41 -23.96
N TYR A 13 9.91 5.61 -23.41
CA TYR A 13 8.81 6.31 -22.75
C TYR A 13 8.02 7.28 -23.61
N TYR A 14 8.55 7.82 -24.70
CA TYR A 14 7.87 8.69 -25.66
C TYR A 14 7.00 9.80 -25.03
N PHE A 15 7.57 10.60 -24.15
CA PHE A 15 6.83 11.64 -23.43
C PHE A 15 6.29 12.75 -24.35
N PHE A 16 5.03 13.15 -24.15
CA PHE A 16 4.40 14.27 -24.85
C PHE A 16 4.61 15.62 -24.14
N VAL A 17 5.50 15.69 -23.18
CA VAL A 17 5.90 16.91 -22.46
C VAL A 17 7.42 17.04 -22.46
N PRO A 18 7.95 18.27 -22.38
CA PRO A 18 9.40 18.45 -22.23
C PRO A 18 9.89 17.75 -20.96
N LYS A 19 10.98 17.00 -21.12
CA LYS A 19 11.69 16.36 -20.00
C LYS A 19 13.17 16.70 -20.09
N ASP A 20 13.83 16.82 -18.95
CA ASP A 20 15.29 16.86 -18.86
C ASP A 20 15.81 15.43 -18.62
N PHE A 21 16.64 14.94 -19.51
CA PHE A 21 17.20 13.60 -19.47
C PHE A 21 18.68 13.58 -19.06
N LYS A 22 19.25 14.71 -18.63
CA LYS A 22 20.68 14.80 -18.33
C LYS A 22 21.14 13.86 -17.24
N ALA A 23 20.32 13.63 -16.23
CA ALA A 23 20.62 12.71 -15.12
C ALA A 23 20.11 11.26 -15.37
N ASN A 24 19.46 11.00 -16.51
CA ASN A 24 18.81 9.70 -16.73
C ASN A 24 19.78 8.53 -16.78
N GLU A 25 20.96 8.71 -17.38
CA GLU A 25 21.98 7.64 -17.45
C GLU A 25 22.49 7.25 -16.05
N GLU A 26 22.63 8.21 -15.15
CA GLU A 26 23.03 7.96 -13.77
C GLU A 26 21.89 7.33 -12.97
N TYR A 27 20.66 7.82 -13.17
CA TYR A 27 19.46 7.27 -12.53
C TYR A 27 19.20 5.81 -12.91
N GLU A 28 19.37 5.44 -14.18
CA GLU A 28 19.15 4.07 -14.65
C GLU A 28 20.22 3.05 -14.17
N LYS A 29 21.35 3.53 -13.63
CA LYS A 29 22.33 2.67 -12.96
C LYS A 29 21.92 2.26 -11.54
N GLY A 30 20.95 2.96 -10.96
CA GLY A 30 20.44 2.67 -9.61
C GLY A 30 19.48 1.49 -9.58
N PHE A 31 19.23 0.97 -8.39
CA PHE A 31 18.23 -0.07 -8.16
C PHE A 31 16.82 0.55 -8.06
N LYS A 32 15.86 -0.07 -8.70
CA LYS A 32 14.44 0.27 -8.49
C LYS A 32 13.95 -0.33 -7.18
N ILE A 33 13.01 0.33 -6.51
CA ILE A 33 12.40 -0.20 -5.26
C ILE A 33 11.82 -1.60 -5.48
N ASP A 34 11.19 -1.85 -6.62
CA ASP A 34 10.64 -3.16 -6.97
C ASP A 34 11.74 -4.23 -7.18
N ASP A 35 12.98 -3.86 -7.45
CA ASP A 35 14.12 -4.78 -7.55
C ASP A 35 14.71 -5.09 -6.17
N VAL A 36 14.69 -4.07 -5.28
CA VAL A 36 15.25 -4.19 -3.91
C VAL A 36 14.34 -5.02 -3.02
N PHE A 37 13.01 -4.91 -3.14
CA PHE A 37 12.05 -5.67 -2.33
C PHE A 37 11.40 -6.78 -3.13
N SER A 38 11.53 -8.03 -2.66
CA SER A 38 10.97 -9.21 -3.32
C SER A 38 9.44 -9.28 -3.27
N VAL A 39 8.83 -8.68 -2.25
CA VAL A 39 7.39 -8.70 -2.04
C VAL A 39 6.85 -7.30 -1.82
N SER A 40 5.90 -6.91 -2.66
CA SER A 40 5.10 -5.69 -2.51
C SER A 40 3.65 -5.95 -2.89
N ASN A 41 2.75 -5.09 -2.43
CA ASN A 41 1.36 -5.07 -2.86
C ASN A 41 0.75 -3.68 -2.62
N SER A 42 -0.34 -3.40 -3.33
CA SER A 42 -1.15 -2.21 -3.04
C SER A 42 -1.77 -2.28 -1.65
N GLY A 43 -2.11 -1.12 -1.11
CA GLY A 43 -2.94 -1.00 0.08
C GLY A 43 -4.27 -1.76 -0.03
N ALA A 44 -4.92 -2.00 1.09
CA ALA A 44 -6.21 -2.69 1.14
C ALA A 44 -7.33 -1.83 0.55
N LYS A 45 -8.28 -2.46 -0.15
CA LYS A 45 -9.47 -1.81 -0.69
C LYS A 45 -10.73 -2.57 -0.27
N THR A 46 -11.63 -1.90 0.41
CA THR A 46 -12.87 -2.51 0.87
C THR A 46 -13.97 -2.50 -0.18
N ASP A 47 -14.00 -1.50 -1.07
CA ASP A 47 -15.11 -1.11 -1.94
C ASP A 47 -16.39 -0.73 -1.17
N ARG A 48 -16.36 -0.80 0.18
CA ARG A 48 -17.45 -0.47 1.10
C ARG A 48 -16.89 0.13 2.38
N ASP A 49 -16.17 1.25 2.27
CA ASP A 49 -15.51 1.87 3.43
C ASP A 49 -16.52 2.17 4.55
N SER A 50 -17.68 2.73 4.23
CA SER A 50 -18.73 2.98 5.21
C SER A 50 -19.23 1.73 5.94
N LEU A 51 -19.02 0.53 5.38
CA LEU A 51 -19.40 -0.74 5.99
C LEU A 51 -18.27 -1.31 6.86
N PHE A 52 -17.04 -1.26 6.37
CA PHE A 52 -15.90 -1.98 6.93
C PHE A 52 -14.90 -1.10 7.66
N ILE A 53 -15.04 0.24 7.63
CA ILE A 53 -14.10 1.17 8.27
C ILE A 53 -14.87 2.15 9.15
N ASP A 54 -14.36 2.44 10.36
CA ASP A 54 -14.91 3.44 11.27
C ASP A 54 -13.80 4.07 12.13
N MET A 55 -14.05 5.28 12.63
CA MET A 55 -13.19 5.91 13.64
C MET A 55 -13.36 5.28 15.01
N ASP A 56 -14.59 4.82 15.32
CA ASP A 56 -14.91 4.17 16.58
C ASP A 56 -14.97 2.65 16.44
N LYS A 57 -14.17 1.96 17.27
CA LYS A 57 -14.04 0.51 17.24
C LYS A 57 -15.35 -0.20 17.58
N ASN A 58 -16.08 0.27 18.56
CA ASN A 58 -17.31 -0.38 19.04
C ASN A 58 -18.44 -0.22 18.02
N THR A 59 -18.51 0.94 17.37
CA THR A 59 -19.44 1.19 16.26
C THR A 59 -19.17 0.25 15.09
N LEU A 60 -17.90 0.06 14.73
CA LEU A 60 -17.50 -0.89 13.68
C LEU A 60 -17.87 -2.33 14.07
N GLU A 61 -17.58 -2.73 15.30
CA GLU A 61 -17.88 -4.07 15.81
C GLU A 61 -19.39 -4.37 15.75
N GLY A 62 -20.22 -3.48 16.31
CA GLY A 62 -21.68 -3.64 16.26
C GLY A 62 -22.22 -3.71 14.82
N ARG A 63 -21.62 -2.94 13.90
CA ARG A 63 -21.98 -2.97 12.47
C ARG A 63 -21.59 -4.28 11.80
N ALA A 64 -20.39 -4.78 12.07
CA ALA A 64 -19.90 -6.05 11.52
C ALA A 64 -20.70 -7.24 12.06
N LEU A 65 -21.04 -7.24 13.36
CA LEU A 65 -21.91 -8.24 13.97
C LEU A 65 -23.29 -8.29 13.27
N ARG A 66 -23.96 -7.14 13.11
CA ARG A 66 -25.25 -7.07 12.41
C ARG A 66 -25.16 -7.56 10.98
N LEU A 67 -24.10 -7.17 10.26
CA LEU A 67 -23.87 -7.60 8.88
C LEU A 67 -23.75 -9.12 8.77
N LEU A 68 -22.97 -9.74 9.65
CA LEU A 68 -22.60 -11.15 9.54
C LEU A 68 -23.64 -12.08 10.18
N SER A 69 -24.43 -11.59 11.14
CA SER A 69 -25.63 -12.32 11.64
C SER A 69 -26.80 -12.28 10.66
N GLY A 70 -26.78 -11.37 9.68
CA GLY A 70 -27.91 -11.15 8.79
C GLY A 70 -29.06 -10.32 9.40
N ASP A 71 -28.87 -9.82 10.62
CA ASP A 71 -29.87 -9.00 11.35
C ASP A 71 -29.78 -7.53 10.94
N TYR A 72 -30.19 -7.23 9.70
CA TYR A 72 -30.20 -5.86 9.19
C TYR A 72 -31.34 -5.60 8.22
N ASP A 73 -31.87 -4.39 8.29
CA ASP A 73 -32.99 -3.90 7.48
C ASP A 73 -32.54 -3.19 6.18
N GLU A 74 -33.49 -2.74 5.39
CA GLU A 74 -33.23 -2.01 4.14
C GLU A 74 -32.54 -0.65 4.39
N LYS A 75 -32.79 0.01 5.53
CA LYS A 75 -32.09 1.25 5.90
C LYS A 75 -30.61 1.00 6.11
N PHE A 76 -30.26 -0.09 6.78
CA PHE A 76 -28.87 -0.52 6.96
C PHE A 76 -28.21 -0.81 5.60
N LYS A 77 -28.88 -1.58 4.72
CA LYS A 77 -28.35 -1.90 3.38
C LYS A 77 -28.07 -0.64 2.57
N GLN A 78 -28.98 0.32 2.58
CA GLN A 78 -28.82 1.60 1.88
C GLN A 78 -27.68 2.42 2.47
N LYS A 79 -27.68 2.61 3.80
CA LYS A 79 -26.69 3.41 4.52
C LYS A 79 -25.27 2.89 4.27
N TYR A 80 -25.06 1.59 4.35
CA TYR A 80 -23.74 0.96 4.26
C TYR A 80 -23.46 0.33 2.90
N ARG A 81 -24.34 0.51 1.93
CA ARG A 81 -24.20 0.00 0.55
C ARG A 81 -23.97 -1.52 0.52
N VAL A 82 -24.79 -2.29 1.25
CA VAL A 82 -24.73 -3.76 1.29
C VAL A 82 -25.31 -4.33 -0.01
N ILE A 83 -24.61 -4.07 -1.12
CA ILE A 83 -25.01 -4.46 -2.48
C ILE A 83 -23.82 -5.01 -3.25
N ASN A 84 -24.07 -5.81 -4.27
CA ASN A 84 -23.06 -6.20 -5.24
C ASN A 84 -22.73 -5.03 -6.18
N SER A 85 -21.48 -4.94 -6.63
CA SER A 85 -21.08 -3.97 -7.64
C SER A 85 -19.93 -4.50 -8.49
N GLY A 86 -20.03 -4.35 -9.80
CA GLY A 86 -19.00 -4.79 -10.74
C GLY A 86 -18.54 -6.23 -10.48
N SER A 87 -17.24 -6.40 -10.29
CA SER A 87 -16.60 -7.67 -9.93
C SER A 87 -16.72 -8.04 -8.45
N TYR A 88 -17.06 -7.07 -7.58
CA TYR A 88 -17.18 -7.28 -6.14
C TYR A 88 -18.58 -7.79 -5.78
N LYS A 89 -18.70 -9.10 -5.51
CA LYS A 89 -19.96 -9.77 -5.18
C LYS A 89 -20.07 -9.99 -3.67
N LEU A 90 -20.43 -8.91 -2.94
CA LEU A 90 -20.52 -8.91 -1.47
C LEU A 90 -21.45 -10.02 -0.95
N SER A 91 -22.64 -10.21 -1.55
CA SER A 91 -23.60 -11.25 -1.14
C SER A 91 -23.01 -12.67 -1.21
N LYS A 92 -22.13 -12.93 -2.19
CA LYS A 92 -21.42 -14.21 -2.31
C LYS A 92 -20.36 -14.35 -1.21
N LYS A 93 -19.65 -13.28 -0.91
CA LYS A 93 -18.60 -13.26 0.10
C LYS A 93 -19.12 -13.38 1.53
N LEU A 94 -20.36 -12.92 1.80
CA LEU A 94 -21.00 -13.04 3.10
C LEU A 94 -21.48 -14.46 3.43
N LYS A 95 -21.67 -15.32 2.43
CA LYS A 95 -22.12 -16.69 2.67
C LYS A 95 -21.19 -17.45 3.62
N ASN A 96 -21.77 -18.09 4.64
CA ASN A 96 -21.06 -18.88 5.64
C ASN A 96 -19.96 -18.13 6.41
N ARG A 97 -20.06 -16.80 6.49
CA ARG A 97 -19.19 -15.97 7.31
C ARG A 97 -19.84 -15.74 8.67
N ILE A 98 -19.03 -15.92 9.69
CA ILE A 98 -19.37 -15.57 11.07
C ILE A 98 -18.44 -14.46 11.53
N PHE A 99 -18.91 -13.67 12.47
CA PHE A 99 -18.11 -12.61 13.07
C PHE A 99 -16.91 -13.21 13.82
N ASP A 100 -15.75 -12.60 13.61
CA ASP A 100 -14.53 -12.89 14.37
C ASP A 100 -13.90 -11.57 14.80
N HIS A 101 -13.76 -11.38 16.10
CA HIS A 101 -13.18 -10.19 16.70
C HIS A 101 -11.73 -9.92 16.24
N ASN A 102 -10.99 -10.97 15.91
CA ASN A 102 -9.61 -10.87 15.43
C ASN A 102 -9.47 -10.14 14.10
N PHE A 103 -10.56 -10.00 13.32
CA PHE A 103 -10.58 -9.20 12.11
C PHE A 103 -10.72 -7.70 12.34
N ILE A 104 -10.94 -7.23 13.58
CA ILE A 104 -10.91 -5.81 13.88
C ILE A 104 -9.47 -5.36 14.06
N GLN A 105 -8.97 -4.60 13.09
CA GLN A 105 -7.58 -4.18 13.01
C GLN A 105 -7.47 -2.66 12.86
N PRO A 106 -6.39 -2.03 13.33
CA PRO A 106 -6.09 -0.64 13.00
C PRO A 106 -5.69 -0.52 11.53
N ILE A 107 -6.10 0.59 10.90
CA ILE A 107 -5.74 0.94 9.53
C ILE A 107 -5.33 2.40 9.43
N GLN A 108 -4.25 2.69 8.74
CA GLN A 108 -3.93 4.02 8.28
C GLN A 108 -4.76 4.31 7.03
N TYR A 109 -5.90 4.98 7.26
CA TYR A 109 -6.88 5.21 6.20
C TYR A 109 -6.42 6.30 5.24
N ARG A 110 -5.84 7.38 5.79
CA ARG A 110 -5.13 8.45 5.03
C ARG A 110 -3.89 8.85 5.82
N LEU A 111 -3.05 9.71 5.28
CA LEU A 111 -1.95 10.29 6.02
C LEU A 111 -2.49 10.98 7.29
N PHE A 112 -1.97 10.57 8.44
CA PHE A 112 -2.37 11.06 9.77
C PHE A 112 -3.85 10.79 10.17
N ASP A 113 -4.59 9.99 9.40
CA ASP A 113 -5.96 9.54 9.70
C ASP A 113 -5.93 8.03 9.98
N TYR A 114 -6.01 7.67 11.25
CA TYR A 114 -6.00 6.29 11.74
C TYR A 114 -7.41 5.89 12.14
N ARG A 115 -7.87 4.72 11.66
CA ARG A 115 -9.21 4.18 11.90
C ARG A 115 -9.15 2.71 12.27
N TRP A 116 -10.31 2.11 12.42
CA TRP A 116 -10.50 0.68 12.58
C TRP A 116 -11.12 0.08 11.33
N ILE A 117 -10.69 -1.10 10.93
CA ILE A 117 -11.21 -1.87 9.81
C ILE A 117 -11.63 -3.25 10.27
N TYR A 118 -12.75 -3.76 9.76
CA TYR A 118 -13.04 -5.19 9.80
C TYR A 118 -12.33 -5.87 8.63
N TYR A 119 -11.13 -6.37 8.90
CA TYR A 119 -10.22 -6.91 7.89
C TYR A 119 -10.34 -8.43 7.79
N ASP A 120 -11.44 -8.94 7.19
CA ASP A 120 -11.49 -10.32 6.71
C ASP A 120 -10.99 -10.36 5.25
N PRO A 121 -9.85 -11.02 4.97
CA PRO A 121 -9.30 -11.08 3.60
C PRO A 121 -10.22 -11.75 2.59
N ASN A 122 -11.15 -12.57 3.05
CA ASN A 122 -12.13 -13.23 2.19
C ASN A 122 -13.35 -12.36 1.93
N LEU A 123 -13.61 -11.38 2.79
CA LEU A 123 -14.80 -10.54 2.74
C LEU A 123 -14.55 -9.24 1.96
N ILE A 124 -13.50 -8.52 2.26
CA ILE A 124 -13.19 -7.26 1.57
C ILE A 124 -12.76 -7.46 0.12
N SER A 125 -12.80 -6.41 -0.68
CA SER A 125 -12.61 -6.49 -2.14
C SER A 125 -11.19 -6.90 -2.53
N ARG A 126 -10.21 -6.11 -2.08
CA ARG A 126 -8.78 -6.35 -2.32
C ARG A 126 -8.02 -6.26 -1.00
N PRO A 127 -7.75 -7.37 -0.34
CA PRO A 127 -7.16 -7.36 0.98
C PRO A 127 -5.66 -7.00 1.02
N GLY A 128 -4.93 -7.04 -0.11
CA GLY A 128 -3.48 -6.88 -0.09
C GLY A 128 -2.74 -7.96 0.71
N GLN A 129 -3.32 -9.16 0.81
CA GLN A 129 -2.89 -10.21 1.74
C GLN A 129 -1.44 -10.65 1.51
N LYS A 130 -0.92 -10.50 0.28
CA LYS A 130 0.47 -10.81 -0.05
C LYS A 130 1.46 -10.06 0.88
N VAL A 131 1.10 -8.84 1.27
CA VAL A 131 1.89 -7.99 2.18
C VAL A 131 1.33 -8.02 3.60
N PHE A 132 0.02 -7.80 3.76
CA PHE A 132 -0.53 -7.54 5.10
C PHE A 132 -0.55 -8.74 6.03
N LYS A 133 -0.42 -9.97 5.52
CA LYS A 133 -0.15 -11.16 6.36
C LYS A 133 1.20 -11.08 7.10
N HIS A 134 2.09 -10.19 6.68
CA HIS A 134 3.39 -9.94 7.30
C HIS A 134 3.40 -8.71 8.21
N ILE A 135 2.28 -7.98 8.29
CA ILE A 135 2.14 -6.76 9.07
C ILE A 135 1.10 -6.94 10.19
N VAL A 136 -0.09 -7.49 9.86
CA VAL A 136 -1.17 -7.68 10.83
C VAL A 136 -0.71 -8.60 11.97
N SER A 137 -0.76 -8.08 13.18
CA SER A 137 -0.31 -8.77 14.40
C SER A 137 1.14 -9.26 14.35
N LYS A 138 1.99 -8.54 13.62
CA LYS A 138 3.44 -8.81 13.51
C LYS A 138 4.22 -7.52 13.78
N GLU A 139 5.40 -7.67 14.36
CA GLU A 139 6.34 -6.56 14.50
C GLU A 139 7.06 -6.36 13.17
N ASN A 140 6.65 -5.35 12.43
CA ASN A 140 7.20 -5.06 11.11
C ASN A 140 7.10 -3.57 10.79
N LEU A 141 7.91 -3.16 9.83
CA LEU A 141 7.88 -1.84 9.22
C LEU A 141 7.71 -2.01 7.72
N ALA A 142 6.95 -1.15 7.08
CA ALA A 142 6.81 -1.15 5.64
C ALA A 142 7.01 0.26 5.06
N LEU A 143 7.73 0.34 3.96
CA LEU A 143 7.82 1.53 3.12
C LEU A 143 6.51 1.68 2.35
N LEU A 144 6.01 2.90 2.27
CA LEU A 144 4.83 3.26 1.46
C LEU A 144 5.25 4.24 0.38
N THR A 145 4.92 3.94 -0.86
CA THR A 145 5.10 4.87 -1.96
C THR A 145 4.08 4.60 -3.07
N CYS A 146 4.02 5.46 -4.08
CA CYS A 146 3.23 5.22 -5.29
C CYS A 146 4.17 5.02 -6.50
N ARG A 147 3.73 4.23 -7.47
CA ARG A 147 4.48 3.98 -8.72
C ARG A 147 4.32 5.11 -9.72
N GLN A 148 3.25 5.85 -9.63
CA GLN A 148 2.91 6.95 -10.50
C GLN A 148 2.53 8.15 -9.67
N GLN A 149 2.96 9.30 -10.08
CA GLN A 149 2.57 10.57 -9.52
C GLN A 149 2.19 11.50 -10.66
N SER A 150 0.91 11.85 -10.77
CA SER A 150 0.38 12.64 -11.86
C SER A 150 0.42 14.14 -11.58
N THR A 151 0.57 14.52 -10.32
CA THR A 151 0.59 15.93 -9.88
C THR A 151 1.59 16.13 -8.76
N PHE A 152 2.14 17.33 -8.66
CA PHE A 152 3.13 17.75 -7.66
C PHE A 152 4.51 17.10 -7.80
N ASP A 153 5.47 17.65 -7.07
CA ASP A 153 6.80 17.09 -6.94
C ASP A 153 6.78 15.78 -6.13
N PHE A 154 7.76 14.91 -6.37
CA PHE A 154 7.82 13.62 -5.69
C PHE A 154 8.03 13.78 -4.18
N GLN A 155 6.99 13.47 -3.40
CA GLN A 155 7.00 13.56 -1.93
C GLN A 155 6.30 12.36 -1.26
N HIS A 156 5.85 11.39 -2.04
CA HIS A 156 4.94 10.33 -1.61
C HIS A 156 5.69 9.11 -1.08
N VAL A 157 6.51 9.32 -0.04
CA VAL A 157 7.26 8.26 0.66
C VAL A 157 6.98 8.36 2.15
N PHE A 158 6.44 7.29 2.72
CA PHE A 158 6.03 7.21 4.12
C PHE A 158 6.37 5.85 4.71
N LEU A 159 6.14 5.69 6.01
CA LEU A 159 6.33 4.43 6.73
C LEU A 159 5.03 4.02 7.42
N THR A 160 4.82 2.71 7.56
CA THR A 160 3.71 2.18 8.36
C THR A 160 4.11 0.92 9.11
N LYS A 161 3.44 0.68 10.26
CA LYS A 161 3.49 -0.57 11.03
C LYS A 161 2.16 -1.31 11.02
N ILE A 162 1.15 -0.79 10.33
CA ILE A 162 -0.21 -1.31 10.33
C ILE A 162 -0.76 -1.42 8.90
N LEU A 163 -1.97 -1.93 8.75
CA LEU A 163 -2.71 -1.91 7.49
C LEU A 163 -2.81 -0.51 6.92
N VAL A 164 -2.77 -0.39 5.60
CA VAL A 164 -3.01 0.88 4.89
C VAL A 164 -4.11 0.74 3.86
N ASP A 165 -4.90 1.79 3.69
CA ASP A 165 -5.85 1.90 2.57
C ASP A 165 -5.11 2.10 1.25
N ILE A 166 -5.70 1.65 0.16
CA ILE A 166 -5.11 1.75 -1.18
C ILE A 166 -4.83 3.20 -1.61
N CYS A 167 -5.62 4.16 -1.12
CA CYS A 167 -5.46 5.59 -1.41
C CYS A 167 -4.81 6.38 -0.25
N THR A 168 -4.07 5.72 0.65
CA THR A 168 -3.44 6.38 1.81
C THR A 168 -2.47 7.48 1.37
N VAL A 169 -1.69 7.24 0.32
CA VAL A 169 -0.59 8.11 -0.11
C VAL A 169 -1.11 9.36 -0.86
N SER A 170 -2.11 9.21 -1.71
CA SER A 170 -2.68 10.33 -2.47
C SER A 170 -4.21 10.26 -2.55
N MET A 171 -4.85 11.32 -2.07
CA MET A 171 -6.32 11.50 -2.16
C MET A 171 -6.75 12.22 -3.42
N GLN A 172 -5.96 13.16 -3.89
CA GLN A 172 -6.35 14.06 -4.98
C GLN A 172 -6.41 13.33 -6.30
N THR A 173 -5.42 12.52 -6.60
CA THR A 173 -5.31 11.75 -7.85
C THR A 173 -5.74 10.31 -7.69
N LYS A 174 -5.98 9.86 -6.44
CA LYS A 174 -6.32 8.46 -6.07
C LYS A 174 -5.29 7.45 -6.56
N GLU A 175 -4.05 7.86 -6.59
CA GLU A 175 -2.95 7.00 -6.94
C GLU A 175 -2.82 5.85 -5.96
N THR A 176 -2.56 4.68 -6.50
CA THR A 176 -2.41 3.46 -5.70
C THR A 176 -1.13 3.53 -4.87
N GLY A 177 -1.28 3.53 -3.55
CA GLY A 177 -0.17 3.33 -2.63
C GLY A 177 0.25 1.87 -2.58
N TYR A 178 1.56 1.62 -2.60
CA TYR A 178 2.17 0.31 -2.45
C TYR A 178 2.93 0.22 -1.14
N ALA A 179 2.84 -0.94 -0.49
CA ALA A 179 3.55 -1.24 0.73
C ALA A 179 4.63 -2.30 0.48
N PHE A 180 5.82 -2.07 1.04
CA PHE A 180 7.01 -2.91 0.94
C PHE A 180 7.43 -3.26 2.37
N PRO A 181 7.02 -4.42 2.92
CA PRO A 181 7.39 -4.80 4.29
C PRO A 181 8.87 -5.11 4.37
N LEU A 182 9.52 -4.80 5.49
CA LEU A 182 10.93 -5.10 5.71
C LEU A 182 11.17 -6.60 5.91
N PHE A 183 10.25 -7.25 6.64
CA PHE A 183 10.34 -8.68 6.93
C PHE A 183 9.16 -9.48 6.38
N LEU A 184 9.43 -10.72 6.01
CA LEU A 184 8.45 -11.73 5.63
C LEU A 184 8.37 -12.78 6.75
N TYR A 185 7.16 -13.02 7.26
CA TYR A 185 6.89 -14.01 8.30
C TYR A 185 6.37 -15.32 7.70
N PHE A 186 6.87 -16.43 8.18
CA PHE A 186 6.49 -17.76 7.76
C PHE A 186 5.53 -18.43 8.77
N LYS A 187 4.95 -19.57 8.38
CA LYS A 187 3.95 -20.28 9.20
C LYS A 187 4.53 -20.87 10.49
N ASP A 188 5.82 -21.18 10.50
CA ASP A 188 6.56 -21.68 11.67
C ASP A 188 6.94 -20.57 12.67
N GLY A 189 6.54 -19.31 12.39
CA GLY A 189 6.87 -18.15 13.20
C GLY A 189 8.22 -17.51 12.89
N SER A 190 9.05 -18.10 12.04
CA SER A 190 10.30 -17.52 11.58
C SER A 190 10.05 -16.29 10.70
N ARG A 191 11.07 -15.42 10.58
CA ARG A 191 11.07 -14.29 9.65
C ARG A 191 12.36 -14.23 8.84
N ALA A 192 12.25 -13.73 7.62
CA ALA A 192 13.39 -13.36 6.78
C ALA A 192 13.24 -11.94 6.28
N THR A 193 14.33 -11.31 5.87
CA THR A 193 14.25 -10.02 5.19
C THR A 193 13.50 -10.14 3.87
N ASN A 194 12.80 -9.07 3.49
CA ASN A 194 12.15 -8.94 2.18
C ASN A 194 13.10 -8.36 1.13
N LEU A 195 14.37 -8.06 1.49
CA LEU A 195 15.33 -7.49 0.58
C LEU A 195 15.87 -8.57 -0.38
N ASN A 196 16.17 -8.16 -1.60
CA ASN A 196 16.84 -8.99 -2.59
C ASN A 196 18.30 -9.21 -2.15
N MET A 197 18.66 -10.46 -1.84
CA MET A 197 19.96 -10.80 -1.28
C MET A 197 21.12 -10.59 -2.26
N GLU A 198 20.89 -10.59 -3.56
CA GLU A 198 21.91 -10.26 -4.56
C GLU A 198 22.30 -8.78 -4.46
N ILE A 199 21.29 -7.89 -4.35
CA ILE A 199 21.50 -6.46 -4.15
C ILE A 199 22.15 -6.19 -2.78
N VAL A 200 21.69 -6.87 -1.72
CA VAL A 200 22.33 -6.77 -0.40
C VAL A 200 23.80 -7.12 -0.48
N ALA A 201 24.15 -8.21 -1.16
CA ALA A 201 25.55 -8.63 -1.32
C ALA A 201 26.40 -7.61 -2.10
N GLU A 202 25.82 -6.90 -3.08
CA GLU A 202 26.50 -5.81 -3.78
C GLU A 202 26.75 -4.61 -2.87
N ILE A 203 25.76 -4.23 -2.05
CA ILE A 203 25.90 -3.17 -1.06
C ILE A 203 26.99 -3.53 -0.04
N GLU A 204 26.96 -4.76 0.49
CA GLU A 204 27.96 -5.22 1.47
C GLU A 204 29.41 -5.26 0.94
N LYS A 205 29.61 -5.44 -0.36
CA LYS A 205 30.94 -5.31 -0.97
C LYS A 205 31.53 -3.91 -0.84
N ILE A 206 30.69 -2.89 -0.78
CA ILE A 206 31.09 -1.48 -0.75
C ILE A 206 31.24 -0.98 0.69
N VAL A 207 30.22 -1.28 1.54
CA VAL A 207 30.13 -0.69 2.88
C VAL A 207 30.42 -1.67 4.02
N GLY A 208 30.63 -2.95 3.74
CA GLY A 208 30.74 -4.01 4.73
C GLY A 208 29.37 -4.55 5.15
N LYS A 209 29.33 -5.42 6.17
CA LYS A 209 28.10 -6.02 6.68
C LYS A 209 27.18 -4.97 7.25
N VAL A 210 25.92 -5.02 6.85
CA VAL A 210 24.84 -4.13 7.28
C VAL A 210 23.58 -4.93 7.65
N SER A 211 22.77 -4.40 8.54
CA SER A 211 21.47 -5.00 8.87
C SER A 211 20.42 -4.67 7.78
N PRO A 212 19.35 -5.46 7.67
CA PRO A 212 18.23 -5.10 6.81
C PRO A 212 17.62 -3.74 7.16
N GLU A 213 17.61 -3.38 8.43
CA GLU A 213 17.14 -2.10 8.94
C GLU A 213 18.02 -0.94 8.45
N ASP A 214 19.33 -1.08 8.44
CA ASP A 214 20.27 -0.04 7.93
C ASP A 214 20.02 0.23 6.45
N ILE A 215 19.81 -0.82 5.64
CA ILE A 215 19.49 -0.69 4.22
C ILE A 215 18.14 0.00 4.04
N PHE A 216 17.14 -0.37 4.84
CA PHE A 216 15.81 0.21 4.78
C PHE A 216 15.83 1.71 5.12
N ASP A 217 16.55 2.09 6.18
CA ASP A 217 16.70 3.47 6.63
C ASP A 217 17.47 4.29 5.57
N TYR A 218 18.49 3.72 4.95
CA TYR A 218 19.21 4.36 3.84
C TYR A 218 18.28 4.61 2.64
N ILE A 219 17.48 3.63 2.23
CA ILE A 219 16.50 3.80 1.14
C ILE A 219 15.53 4.95 1.48
N TYR A 220 15.02 4.96 2.71
CA TYR A 220 14.12 6.03 3.15
C TYR A 220 14.80 7.39 3.10
N ALA A 221 16.03 7.50 3.56
CA ALA A 221 16.81 8.74 3.53
C ALA A 221 17.07 9.23 2.09
N VAL A 222 17.46 8.33 1.18
CA VAL A 222 17.67 8.68 -0.24
C VAL A 222 16.38 9.23 -0.87
N LEU A 223 15.26 8.55 -0.67
CA LEU A 223 13.96 8.97 -1.20
C LEU A 223 13.46 10.32 -0.61
N HIS A 224 14.06 10.78 0.48
CA HIS A 224 13.82 12.10 1.09
C HIS A 224 14.93 13.12 0.78
N SER A 225 15.99 12.71 0.17
CA SER A 225 17.11 13.61 -0.17
C SER A 225 16.66 14.67 -1.20
N PRO A 226 16.96 15.95 -0.97
CA PRO A 226 16.69 17.00 -1.95
C PRO A 226 17.38 16.74 -3.30
N ASN A 227 18.60 16.19 -3.27
CA ASN A 227 19.35 15.86 -4.50
C ASN A 227 18.69 14.76 -5.34
N TYR A 228 18.03 13.81 -4.69
CA TYR A 228 17.27 12.76 -5.38
C TYR A 228 15.92 13.27 -5.93
N ARG A 229 15.31 14.23 -5.23
CA ARG A 229 13.97 14.76 -5.58
C ARG A 229 13.98 15.87 -6.62
N ASN A 230 15.11 16.56 -6.83
CA ASN A 230 15.31 17.61 -7.81
C ASN A 230 15.82 17.08 -9.14
#